data_ef9d7c845dab1fbff17b919bb7dff712
#
_entry.id   ef9d7c845dab1fbff17b919bb7dff712
#
_cell.length_a   1.000
_cell.length_b   1.000
_cell.length_c   1.000
_cell.angle_alpha   90.00
_cell.angle_beta   90.00
_cell.angle_gamma   90.00
#
_symmetry.space_group_name_H-M   'P 1'
#
loop_
_entity.id
_entity.type
_entity.pdbx_description
1 polymer ?
#
loop_
_entity_poly.entity_id
_entity_poly.type
_entity_poly.pdbx_seq_one_letter_code
_entity_poly.pdbx_strand_id
1 'polypeptide(L)'
;MHSLGIVDITNEATPKLDTSFFAGFDLQTIFPFEDKLFLGSAIGMFMFDVSDPVHPVSVGEFSHGRACDPVITDGHYAYVTLHAGDYCGGSANELDVIDVNDLKNSKLVKTYPLTKPTGLSKDGDLLFICDGTDVKVYNAANPADLKLLQQITSKDPYDVISGDKKAMVVCPDGLYQYDYSDVGNIKQLSFFSIKN
;
A
#
# COMPACT_ATOMS: atom_id res chain seq x y z
N MET A 1 -16.76 -6.67 -13.33
CA MET A 1 -15.59 -7.41 -13.84
C MET A 1 -14.46 -6.42 -13.88
N HIS A 2 -13.39 -6.63 -13.14
CA HIS A 2 -12.30 -5.68 -13.03
C HIS A 2 -11.11 -6.21 -13.81
N SER A 3 -10.74 -5.48 -14.86
CA SER A 3 -9.58 -5.78 -15.70
C SER A 3 -8.53 -4.68 -15.56
N LEU A 4 -7.27 -5.04 -15.66
CA LEU A 4 -6.19 -4.09 -15.87
C LEU A 4 -6.00 -3.82 -17.35
N GLY A 5 -5.89 -2.55 -17.72
CA GLY A 5 -5.49 -2.13 -19.05
C GLY A 5 -3.99 -1.94 -19.13
N ILE A 6 -3.39 -2.42 -20.20
CA ILE A 6 -1.98 -2.20 -20.54
C ILE A 6 -1.95 -1.09 -21.60
N VAL A 7 -1.24 -0.02 -21.30
CA VAL A 7 -1.16 1.15 -22.16
C VAL A 7 0.26 1.30 -22.69
N ASP A 8 0.40 1.31 -24.02
CA ASP A 8 1.64 1.68 -24.68
C ASP A 8 1.86 3.19 -24.57
N ILE A 9 2.93 3.59 -23.91
CA ILE A 9 3.36 4.99 -23.70
C ILE A 9 4.69 5.30 -24.40
N THR A 10 5.12 4.49 -25.36
CA THR A 10 6.33 4.76 -26.14
C THR A 10 6.25 6.12 -26.86
N ASN A 11 5.04 6.56 -27.19
CA ASN A 11 4.76 7.93 -27.57
C ASN A 11 3.86 8.58 -26.50
N GLU A 12 4.46 9.30 -25.56
CA GLU A 12 3.79 9.94 -24.43
C GLU A 12 2.67 10.93 -24.86
N ALA A 13 2.78 11.53 -26.05
CA ALA A 13 1.76 12.44 -26.56
C ALA A 13 0.50 11.71 -27.09
N THR A 14 0.60 10.42 -27.37
CA THR A 14 -0.47 9.60 -27.92
C THR A 14 -0.48 8.20 -27.33
N PRO A 15 -0.76 8.06 -26.00
CA PRO A 15 -0.84 6.75 -25.38
C PRO A 15 -1.94 5.92 -26.00
N LYS A 16 -1.70 4.61 -26.16
CA LYS A 16 -2.65 3.68 -26.76
C LYS A 16 -2.90 2.52 -25.84
N LEU A 17 -4.17 2.16 -25.66
CA LEU A 17 -4.52 0.90 -25.03
C LEU A 17 -4.05 -0.25 -25.93
N ASP A 18 -3.12 -1.06 -25.45
CA ASP A 18 -2.60 -2.20 -26.18
C ASP A 18 -3.49 -3.42 -25.94
N THR A 19 -3.60 -3.84 -24.69
CA THR A 19 -4.42 -4.98 -24.31
C THR A 19 -5.02 -4.79 -22.91
N SER A 20 -5.87 -5.73 -22.52
CA SER A 20 -6.37 -5.82 -21.16
C SER A 20 -6.50 -7.27 -20.73
N PHE A 21 -6.33 -7.54 -19.46
CA PHE A 21 -6.47 -8.89 -18.92
C PHE A 21 -7.29 -8.86 -17.61
N PHE A 22 -7.92 -9.99 -17.33
CA PHE A 22 -8.61 -10.16 -16.05
C PHE A 22 -7.58 -10.44 -14.96
N ALA A 23 -7.51 -9.55 -13.98
CA ALA A 23 -6.52 -9.63 -12.91
C ALA A 23 -7.12 -10.02 -11.54
N GLY A 24 -8.43 -10.07 -11.42
CA GLY A 24 -9.11 -10.39 -10.16
C GLY A 24 -10.45 -9.68 -10.01
N PHE A 25 -11.08 -9.86 -8.85
CA PHE A 25 -12.34 -9.21 -8.49
C PHE A 25 -12.09 -8.09 -7.48
N ASP A 26 -12.89 -7.03 -7.55
CA ASP A 26 -12.89 -5.90 -6.61
C ASP A 26 -11.47 -5.34 -6.33
N LEU A 27 -10.67 -5.17 -7.40
CA LEU A 27 -9.32 -4.61 -7.30
C LEU A 27 -9.39 -3.17 -6.81
N GLN A 28 -8.55 -2.83 -5.83
CA GLN A 28 -8.53 -1.54 -5.15
C GLN A 28 -7.18 -0.86 -5.24
N THR A 29 -6.10 -1.61 -5.21
CA THR A 29 -4.75 -1.06 -5.24
C THR A 29 -3.85 -1.83 -6.21
N ILE A 30 -2.85 -1.13 -6.71
CA ILE A 30 -1.82 -1.64 -7.61
C ILE A 30 -0.46 -1.17 -7.10
N PHE A 31 0.44 -2.12 -6.88
CA PHE A 31 1.80 -1.84 -6.43
C PHE A 31 2.81 -2.61 -7.29
N PRO A 32 3.60 -1.91 -8.11
CA PRO A 32 4.69 -2.54 -8.86
C PRO A 32 5.93 -2.68 -7.98
N PHE A 33 6.60 -3.83 -8.10
CA PHE A 33 7.89 -4.05 -7.49
C PHE A 33 8.76 -4.89 -8.45
N GLU A 34 9.82 -4.28 -8.97
CA GLU A 34 10.67 -4.88 -10.01
C GLU A 34 9.85 -5.39 -11.19
N ASP A 35 9.93 -6.69 -11.51
CA ASP A 35 9.16 -7.38 -12.56
C ASP A 35 7.87 -8.03 -12.03
N LYS A 36 7.42 -7.64 -10.85
CA LYS A 36 6.20 -8.15 -10.21
C LYS A 36 5.17 -7.05 -10.00
N LEU A 37 3.92 -7.45 -10.02
CA LEU A 37 2.78 -6.60 -9.75
C LEU A 37 1.94 -7.20 -8.64
N PHE A 38 1.74 -6.44 -7.58
CA PHE A 38 0.90 -6.79 -6.44
C PHE A 38 -0.40 -6.01 -6.53
N LEU A 39 -1.52 -6.71 -6.46
CA LEU A 39 -2.86 -6.14 -6.57
C LEU A 39 -3.63 -6.45 -5.29
N GLY A 40 -4.00 -5.41 -4.55
CA GLY A 40 -4.91 -5.54 -3.43
C GLY A 40 -6.36 -5.60 -3.93
N SER A 41 -7.17 -6.44 -3.30
CA SER A 41 -8.58 -6.60 -3.60
C SER A 41 -9.39 -6.80 -2.32
N ALA A 42 -10.72 -6.70 -2.41
CA ALA A 42 -11.58 -6.91 -1.25
C ALA A 42 -11.55 -8.35 -0.66
N ILE A 43 -10.85 -9.28 -1.27
CA ILE A 43 -10.82 -10.70 -0.84
C ILE A 43 -9.41 -11.27 -0.73
N GLY A 44 -8.38 -10.49 -1.07
CA GLY A 44 -7.00 -10.95 -1.05
C GLY A 44 -6.05 -10.14 -1.91
N MET A 45 -4.84 -10.60 -1.98
CA MET A 45 -3.76 -10.05 -2.78
C MET A 45 -3.46 -11.00 -3.95
N PHE A 46 -3.44 -10.47 -5.18
CA PHE A 46 -3.04 -11.20 -6.38
C PHE A 46 -1.66 -10.74 -6.84
N MET A 47 -0.85 -11.67 -7.29
CA MET A 47 0.54 -11.40 -7.69
C MET A 47 0.79 -11.89 -9.12
N PHE A 48 1.37 -11.00 -9.93
CA PHE A 48 1.67 -11.25 -11.34
C PHE A 48 3.15 -11.03 -11.62
N ASP A 49 3.69 -11.85 -12.53
CA ASP A 49 4.93 -11.57 -13.23
C ASP A 49 4.62 -10.67 -14.43
N VAL A 50 5.29 -9.54 -14.50
CA VAL A 50 5.16 -8.54 -15.57
C VAL A 50 6.49 -8.28 -16.27
N SER A 51 7.42 -9.26 -16.25
CA SER A 51 8.67 -9.22 -17.02
C SER A 51 8.40 -9.07 -18.52
N ASP A 52 7.30 -9.66 -19.02
CA ASP A 52 6.66 -9.28 -20.27
C ASP A 52 5.40 -8.47 -19.97
N PRO A 53 5.45 -7.14 -20.07
CA PRO A 53 4.34 -6.30 -19.66
C PRO A 53 3.07 -6.48 -20.51
N VAL A 54 3.18 -7.05 -21.70
CA VAL A 54 2.04 -7.29 -22.60
C VAL A 54 1.34 -8.63 -22.28
N HIS A 55 2.07 -9.57 -21.63
CA HIS A 55 1.55 -10.87 -21.25
C HIS A 55 1.77 -11.17 -19.76
N PRO A 56 1.13 -10.44 -18.83
CA PRO A 56 1.24 -10.70 -17.40
C PRO A 56 0.82 -12.13 -17.04
N VAL A 57 1.59 -12.78 -16.18
CA VAL A 57 1.35 -14.15 -15.74
C VAL A 57 1.05 -14.18 -14.25
N SER A 58 -0.09 -14.77 -13.84
CA SER A 58 -0.38 -14.97 -12.42
C SER A 58 0.66 -15.92 -11.80
N VAL A 59 1.30 -15.49 -10.72
CA VAL A 59 2.35 -16.22 -10.01
C VAL A 59 1.99 -16.59 -8.58
N GLY A 60 0.90 -16.02 -8.04
CA GLY A 60 0.42 -16.35 -6.71
C GLY A 60 -0.78 -15.54 -6.28
N GLU A 61 -1.38 -15.97 -5.19
CA GLU A 61 -2.45 -15.26 -4.50
C GLU A 61 -2.36 -15.49 -2.98
N PHE A 62 -2.84 -14.54 -2.21
CA PHE A 62 -3.02 -14.67 -0.76
C PHE A 62 -4.43 -14.21 -0.41
N SER A 63 -5.24 -15.09 0.17
CA SER A 63 -6.62 -14.78 0.54
C SER A 63 -6.70 -14.35 2.01
N HIS A 64 -7.52 -13.35 2.29
CA HIS A 64 -7.85 -12.89 3.64
C HIS A 64 -9.36 -12.62 3.79
N GLY A 65 -9.78 -12.22 4.99
CA GLY A 65 -11.15 -11.78 5.22
C GLY A 65 -11.51 -10.56 4.37
N ARG A 66 -12.80 -10.37 4.08
CA ARG A 66 -13.22 -9.24 3.24
C ARG A 66 -12.92 -7.90 3.90
N ALA A 67 -12.21 -7.03 3.20
CA ALA A 67 -11.82 -5.69 3.63
C ALA A 67 -11.45 -4.81 2.43
N CYS A 68 -11.18 -3.52 2.64
CA CYS A 68 -10.50 -2.68 1.66
C CYS A 68 -8.99 -2.70 1.94
N ASP A 69 -8.17 -2.89 0.92
CA ASP A 69 -6.78 -3.29 1.09
C ASP A 69 -5.79 -2.54 0.21
N PRO A 70 -5.13 -1.49 0.69
CA PRO A 70 -3.84 -1.11 0.14
C PRO A 70 -2.79 -2.20 0.41
N VAL A 71 -1.96 -2.48 -0.59
CA VAL A 71 -0.82 -3.39 -0.50
C VAL A 71 0.45 -2.72 -0.94
N ILE A 72 1.54 -2.95 -0.23
CA ILE A 72 2.92 -2.63 -0.63
C ILE A 72 3.82 -3.83 -0.36
N THR A 73 4.99 -3.89 -0.98
CA THR A 73 6.00 -4.91 -0.70
C THR A 73 7.41 -4.33 -0.73
N ASP A 74 8.33 -5.00 -0.03
CA ASP A 74 9.78 -4.77 -0.13
C ASP A 74 10.50 -5.92 -0.87
N GLY A 75 9.72 -6.81 -1.49
CA GLY A 75 10.21 -7.97 -2.21
C GLY A 75 10.35 -9.24 -1.37
N HIS A 76 10.42 -9.11 -0.04
CA HIS A 76 10.46 -10.24 0.90
C HIS A 76 9.14 -10.37 1.67
N TYR A 77 8.55 -9.25 2.02
CA TYR A 77 7.29 -9.16 2.75
C TYR A 77 6.32 -8.23 2.04
N ALA A 78 5.07 -8.63 1.98
CA ALA A 78 3.97 -7.74 1.65
C ALA A 78 3.31 -7.25 2.94
N TYR A 79 2.90 -5.98 2.94
CA TYR A 79 2.21 -5.31 4.02
C TYR A 79 0.85 -4.90 3.48
N VAL A 80 -0.21 -5.40 4.11
CA VAL A 80 -1.60 -5.20 3.66
C VAL A 80 -2.39 -4.61 4.81
N THR A 81 -2.93 -3.41 4.64
CA THR A 81 -3.84 -2.83 5.64
C THR A 81 -5.27 -3.23 5.30
N LEU A 82 -5.95 -3.90 6.22
CA LEU A 82 -7.35 -4.27 6.12
C LEU A 82 -8.20 -3.23 6.82
N HIS A 83 -9.15 -2.64 6.09
CA HIS A 83 -10.03 -1.59 6.60
C HIS A 83 -11.47 -2.06 6.64
N ALA A 84 -12.09 -2.01 7.84
CA ALA A 84 -13.50 -2.25 8.04
C ALA A 84 -14.35 -1.07 7.57
N GLY A 85 -15.54 -1.36 7.02
CA GLY A 85 -16.51 -0.35 6.65
C GLY A 85 -17.61 -0.87 5.77
N ASP A 86 -18.72 -0.13 5.69
CA ASP A 86 -19.92 -0.53 4.96
C ASP A 86 -19.65 -0.80 3.47
N TYR A 87 -18.76 -0.02 2.87
CA TYR A 87 -18.39 -0.17 1.47
C TYR A 87 -17.53 -1.41 1.21
N CYS A 88 -16.60 -1.71 2.12
CA CYS A 88 -15.67 -2.84 1.97
C CYS A 88 -16.27 -4.16 2.46
N GLY A 89 -17.29 -4.10 3.31
CA GLY A 89 -18.05 -5.27 3.79
C GLY A 89 -17.30 -6.15 4.79
N GLY A 90 -16.18 -5.66 5.35
CA GLY A 90 -15.37 -6.34 6.36
C GLY A 90 -15.54 -5.77 7.75
N SER A 91 -14.99 -6.47 8.76
CA SER A 91 -14.98 -6.05 10.17
C SER A 91 -13.56 -5.91 10.74
N ALA A 92 -12.54 -6.29 9.99
CA ALA A 92 -11.15 -6.20 10.42
C ALA A 92 -10.59 -4.79 10.20
N ASN A 93 -9.84 -4.30 11.19
CA ASN A 93 -8.97 -3.13 11.09
C ASN A 93 -7.60 -3.57 11.56
N GLU A 94 -6.75 -3.94 10.63
CA GLU A 94 -5.46 -4.57 10.96
C GLU A 94 -4.43 -4.36 9.84
N LEU A 95 -3.18 -4.63 10.15
CA LEU A 95 -2.12 -4.81 9.18
C LEU A 95 -1.74 -6.29 9.17
N ASP A 96 -1.81 -6.90 8.02
CA ASP A 96 -1.22 -8.21 7.76
C ASP A 96 0.16 -8.08 7.15
N VAL A 97 1.13 -8.80 7.72
CA VAL A 97 2.47 -8.96 7.18
C VAL A 97 2.58 -10.37 6.61
N ILE A 98 2.91 -10.47 5.33
CA ILE A 98 2.88 -11.70 4.56
C ILE A 98 4.27 -11.97 3.99
N ASP A 99 4.83 -13.15 4.24
CA ASP A 99 6.05 -13.60 3.57
C ASP A 99 5.74 -13.93 2.11
N VAL A 100 6.41 -13.25 1.19
CA VAL A 100 6.25 -13.36 -0.27
C VAL A 100 7.53 -13.84 -0.97
N ASN A 101 8.50 -14.40 -0.24
CA ASN A 101 9.70 -14.98 -0.84
C ASN A 101 9.37 -16.15 -1.80
N ASP A 102 8.30 -16.88 -1.52
CA ASP A 102 7.69 -17.83 -2.44
C ASP A 102 6.25 -17.36 -2.75
N LEU A 103 6.08 -16.68 -3.88
CA LEU A 103 4.79 -16.09 -4.27
C LEU A 103 3.65 -17.10 -4.38
N LYS A 104 3.97 -18.37 -4.74
CA LYS A 104 3.00 -19.46 -4.84
C LYS A 104 2.55 -19.99 -3.49
N ASN A 105 3.39 -19.84 -2.49
CA ASN A 105 3.17 -20.34 -1.13
C ASN A 105 3.32 -19.22 -0.09
N SER A 106 2.80 -18.04 -0.40
CA SER A 106 2.82 -16.88 0.52
C SER A 106 2.17 -17.22 1.85
N LYS A 107 2.72 -16.70 2.96
CA LYS A 107 2.31 -17.06 4.31
C LYS A 107 2.14 -15.82 5.19
N LEU A 108 1.07 -15.80 5.96
CA LEU A 108 0.90 -14.81 7.02
C LEU A 108 2.00 -14.98 8.07
N VAL A 109 2.76 -13.92 8.30
CA VAL A 109 3.80 -13.85 9.35
C VAL A 109 3.18 -13.35 10.64
N LYS A 110 2.42 -12.26 10.55
CA LYS A 110 1.86 -11.59 11.72
C LYS A 110 0.72 -10.66 11.31
N THR A 111 -0.29 -10.58 12.19
CA THR A 111 -1.35 -9.56 12.15
C THR A 111 -1.16 -8.57 13.29
N TYR A 112 -1.29 -7.28 13.01
CA TYR A 112 -1.22 -6.19 13.98
C TYR A 112 -2.55 -5.44 14.00
N PRO A 113 -3.23 -5.33 15.16
CA PRO A 113 -4.49 -4.60 15.26
C PRO A 113 -4.26 -3.10 15.04
N LEU A 114 -5.13 -2.47 14.27
CA LEU A 114 -5.17 -1.05 13.99
C LEU A 114 -6.55 -0.48 14.33
N THR A 115 -6.72 0.83 14.18
CA THR A 115 -7.99 1.51 14.52
C THR A 115 -8.88 1.68 13.30
N LYS A 116 -8.34 2.27 12.24
CA LYS A 116 -8.98 2.56 10.96
C LYS A 116 -7.89 2.79 9.92
N PRO A 117 -7.17 1.72 9.52
CA PRO A 117 -6.06 1.89 8.60
C PRO A 117 -6.55 2.26 7.20
N THR A 118 -5.74 3.06 6.52
CA THR A 118 -5.92 3.42 5.11
C THR A 118 -4.61 3.22 4.36
N GLY A 119 -4.01 4.24 3.78
CA GLY A 119 -2.78 4.13 3.02
C GLY A 119 -1.55 3.77 3.86
N LEU A 120 -0.54 3.21 3.20
CA LEU A 120 0.74 2.86 3.83
C LEU A 120 1.90 3.03 2.84
N SER A 121 3.10 3.22 3.38
CA SER A 121 4.34 3.36 2.61
C SER A 121 5.53 2.83 3.39
N LYS A 122 6.58 2.39 2.70
CA LYS A 122 7.80 1.88 3.33
C LYS A 122 9.04 2.53 2.71
N ASP A 123 9.97 2.97 3.57
CA ASP A 123 11.30 3.45 3.18
C ASP A 123 12.36 2.79 4.08
N GLY A 124 13.14 1.88 3.51
CA GLY A 124 14.05 1.04 4.26
C GLY A 124 13.33 0.27 5.37
N ASP A 125 13.76 0.44 6.61
CA ASP A 125 13.15 -0.21 7.78
C ASP A 125 11.98 0.58 8.38
N LEU A 126 11.59 1.70 7.80
CA LEU A 126 10.47 2.50 8.28
C LEU A 126 9.20 2.17 7.53
N LEU A 127 8.15 1.82 8.27
CA LEU A 127 6.80 1.59 7.75
C LEU A 127 5.88 2.69 8.28
N PHE A 128 5.26 3.42 7.36
CA PHE A 128 4.30 4.48 7.64
C PHE A 128 2.89 3.95 7.38
N ILE A 129 1.98 4.15 8.31
CA ILE A 129 0.58 3.71 8.19
C ILE A 129 -0.33 4.86 8.59
N CYS A 130 -1.23 5.25 7.69
CA CYS A 130 -2.36 6.11 8.03
C CYS A 130 -3.36 5.29 8.85
N ASP A 131 -3.58 5.67 10.12
CA ASP A 131 -4.46 4.92 11.02
C ASP A 131 -5.31 5.86 11.88
N GLY A 132 -6.59 5.96 11.57
CA GLY A 132 -7.50 6.91 12.19
C GLY A 132 -7.10 8.35 11.83
N THR A 133 -6.82 9.17 12.85
CA THR A 133 -6.43 10.58 12.67
C THR A 133 -4.92 10.79 12.55
N ASP A 134 -4.13 9.73 12.53
CA ASP A 134 -2.68 9.81 12.65
C ASP A 134 -1.94 9.04 11.55
N VAL A 135 -0.70 9.43 11.32
CA VAL A 135 0.27 8.58 10.61
C VAL A 135 1.20 7.95 11.64
N LYS A 136 1.15 6.65 11.77
CA LYS A 136 2.02 5.86 12.64
C LYS A 136 3.27 5.44 11.91
N VAL A 137 4.43 5.63 12.52
CA VAL A 137 5.74 5.26 11.97
C VAL A 137 6.31 4.12 12.80
N TYR A 138 6.52 2.98 12.16
CA TYR A 138 7.06 1.79 12.80
C TYR A 138 8.47 1.48 12.30
N ASN A 139 9.30 0.88 13.19
CA ASN A 139 10.45 0.12 12.76
C ASN A 139 9.95 -1.27 12.31
N ALA A 140 10.19 -1.60 11.06
CA ALA A 140 9.81 -2.84 10.40
C ALA A 140 11.04 -3.68 9.98
N ALA A 141 12.21 -3.46 10.58
CA ALA A 141 13.40 -4.30 10.37
C ALA A 141 13.14 -5.77 10.76
N ASN A 142 12.26 -6.01 11.72
CA ASN A 142 11.69 -7.32 12.02
C ASN A 142 10.18 -7.29 11.77
N PRO A 143 9.68 -7.80 10.65
CA PRO A 143 8.26 -7.76 10.31
C PRO A 143 7.35 -8.55 11.29
N ALA A 144 7.90 -9.53 12.01
CA ALA A 144 7.17 -10.27 13.05
C ALA A 144 7.07 -9.50 14.39
N ASP A 145 7.77 -8.36 14.51
CA ASP A 145 7.81 -7.57 15.75
C ASP A 145 7.97 -6.07 15.46
N LEU A 146 6.95 -5.47 14.80
CA LEU A 146 6.92 -4.04 14.51
C LEU A 146 6.96 -3.22 15.79
N LYS A 147 7.81 -2.20 15.82
CA LYS A 147 7.93 -1.27 16.94
C LYS A 147 7.46 0.12 16.55
N LEU A 148 6.43 0.63 17.20
CA LEU A 148 6.01 2.02 17.01
C LEU A 148 7.13 2.94 17.48
N LEU A 149 7.62 3.80 16.58
CA LEU A 149 8.66 4.79 16.84
C LEU A 149 8.08 6.17 17.07
N GLN A 150 7.10 6.57 16.25
CA GLN A 150 6.54 7.91 16.25
C GLN A 150 5.10 7.90 15.75
N GLN A 151 4.35 8.93 16.13
CA GLN A 151 3.00 9.18 15.68
C GLN A 151 2.88 10.65 15.27
N ILE A 152 2.46 10.89 14.04
CA ILE A 152 2.24 12.22 13.48
C ILE A 152 0.74 12.46 13.51
N THR A 153 0.27 13.34 14.41
CA THR A 153 -1.14 13.74 14.42
C THR A 153 -1.48 14.51 13.15
N SER A 154 -2.49 14.05 12.46
CA SER A 154 -2.91 14.55 11.16
C SER A 154 -4.42 14.85 11.17
N LYS A 155 -5.07 14.88 10.00
CA LYS A 155 -6.50 15.15 9.86
C LYS A 155 -7.11 14.10 8.95
N ASP A 156 -7.40 12.91 9.49
CA ASP A 156 -7.96 11.78 8.75
C ASP A 156 -7.15 11.49 7.47
N PRO A 157 -5.86 11.09 7.59
CA PRO A 157 -5.01 10.88 6.43
C PRO A 157 -5.53 9.70 5.59
N TYR A 158 -5.56 9.89 4.27
CA TYR A 158 -5.99 8.85 3.32
C TYR A 158 -4.84 7.99 2.85
N ASP A 159 -3.68 8.64 2.62
CA ASP A 159 -2.52 7.96 2.06
C ASP A 159 -1.23 8.66 2.47
N VAL A 160 -0.12 7.91 2.40
CA VAL A 160 1.22 8.40 2.66
C VAL A 160 2.19 7.83 1.63
N ILE A 161 3.09 8.67 1.13
CA ILE A 161 4.19 8.29 0.26
C ILE A 161 5.48 8.72 0.94
N SER A 162 6.38 7.77 1.21
CA SER A 162 7.67 8.01 1.85
C SER A 162 8.84 7.69 0.93
N GLY A 163 9.91 8.47 1.02
CA GLY A 163 11.16 8.29 0.28
C GLY A 163 12.09 9.48 0.49
N ASP A 164 13.39 9.25 0.38
CA ASP A 164 14.42 10.29 0.53
C ASP A 164 14.26 11.13 1.82
N LYS A 165 13.88 10.47 2.92
CA LYS A 165 13.64 11.09 4.24
C LYS A 165 12.52 12.15 4.24
N LYS A 166 11.62 12.08 3.26
CA LYS A 166 10.44 12.93 3.15
C LYS A 166 9.18 12.09 3.00
N ALA A 167 8.15 12.48 3.73
CA ALA A 167 6.83 11.87 3.60
C ALA A 167 5.83 12.91 3.10
N MET A 168 5.03 12.50 2.12
CA MET A 168 3.85 13.23 1.65
C MET A 168 2.62 12.54 2.22
N VAL A 169 1.78 13.27 2.93
CA VAL A 169 0.55 12.76 3.54
C VAL A 169 -0.64 13.45 2.91
N VAL A 170 -1.57 12.66 2.39
CA VAL A 170 -2.81 13.14 1.76
C VAL A 170 -3.92 13.17 2.79
N CYS A 171 -4.51 14.34 3.01
CA CYS A 171 -5.61 14.56 3.95
C CYS A 171 -6.80 15.25 3.26
N PRO A 172 -8.00 15.28 3.90
CA PRO A 172 -9.18 15.94 3.34
C PRO A 172 -9.03 17.44 3.07
N ASP A 173 -8.08 18.11 3.72
CA ASP A 173 -7.84 19.55 3.58
C ASP A 173 -6.62 19.87 2.73
N GLY A 174 -5.80 18.90 2.35
CA GLY A 174 -4.63 19.12 1.51
C GLY A 174 -3.52 18.09 1.63
N LEU A 175 -2.36 18.48 1.15
CA LEU A 175 -1.13 17.69 1.17
C LEU A 175 -0.18 18.24 2.21
N TYR A 176 0.32 17.39 3.08
CA TYR A 176 1.32 17.70 4.08
C TYR A 176 2.65 17.07 3.70
N GLN A 177 3.73 17.80 3.84
CA GLN A 177 5.07 17.27 3.66
C GLN A 177 5.82 17.28 5.00
N TYR A 178 6.47 16.17 5.31
CA TYR A 178 7.26 15.98 6.52
C TYR A 178 8.68 15.59 6.20
N ASP A 179 9.62 16.00 7.07
CA ASP A 179 11.00 15.53 7.12
C ASP A 179 11.12 14.51 8.26
N TYR A 180 11.51 13.29 7.96
CA TYR A 180 11.78 12.22 8.91
C TYR A 180 13.26 11.80 8.94
N SER A 181 14.16 12.69 8.55
CA SER A 181 15.61 12.44 8.69
C SER A 181 16.02 12.13 10.14
N ASP A 182 15.30 12.70 11.10
CA ASP A 182 15.31 12.33 12.51
C ASP A 182 13.92 11.80 12.91
N VAL A 183 13.78 10.48 12.97
CA VAL A 183 12.51 9.81 13.27
C VAL A 183 11.99 10.18 14.68
N GLY A 184 12.87 10.49 15.63
CA GLY A 184 12.50 10.97 16.96
C GLY A 184 11.92 12.39 16.96
N ASN A 185 12.09 13.15 15.87
CA ASN A 185 11.67 14.55 15.77
C ASN A 185 11.22 14.90 14.34
N ILE A 186 10.19 14.23 13.88
CA ILE A 186 9.61 14.45 12.54
C ILE A 186 9.02 15.85 12.46
N LYS A 187 9.37 16.60 11.39
CA LYS A 187 8.98 18.00 11.22
C LYS A 187 8.13 18.21 9.98
N GLN A 188 7.02 18.92 10.14
CA GLN A 188 6.29 19.40 8.97
C GLN A 188 7.12 20.45 8.23
N LEU A 189 7.31 20.24 6.92
CA LEU A 189 8.03 21.15 6.03
C LEU A 189 7.09 22.12 5.33
N SER A 190 5.97 21.62 4.83
CA SER A 190 5.02 22.39 4.05
C SER A 190 3.60 21.83 4.15
N PHE A 191 2.65 22.65 3.75
CA PHE A 191 1.25 22.31 3.57
C PHE A 191 0.72 22.96 2.31
N PHE A 192 0.06 22.20 1.46
CA PHE A 192 -0.64 22.67 0.29
C PHE A 192 -2.14 22.43 0.46
N SER A 193 -2.93 23.49 0.64
CA SER A 193 -4.38 23.40 0.80
C SER A 193 -5.06 23.09 -0.54
N ILE A 194 -6.00 22.14 -0.53
CA ILE A 194 -6.89 21.84 -1.67
C ILE A 194 -8.29 22.40 -1.47
N LYS A 195 -8.54 23.06 -0.34
CA LYS A 195 -9.81 23.79 -0.09
C LYS A 195 -9.68 25.21 -0.63
N ASN A 196 -10.59 25.56 -1.51
CA ASN A 196 -10.82 26.95 -1.94
C ASN A 196 -11.53 27.73 -0.84
#